data_e663b24176580c284f2a1b2f8bbc496c
#
_entry.id   e663b24176580c284f2a1b2f8bbc496c
#
_cell.length_a   1.000
_cell.length_b   1.000
_cell.length_c   1.000
_cell.angle_alpha   90.00
_cell.angle_beta   90.00
_cell.angle_gamma   90.00
#
_symmetry.space_group_name_H-M   'P 1'
#
loop_
_entity.id
_entity.type
_entity.pdbx_description
1 polymer ?
#
loop_
_entity_poly.entity_id
_entity_poly.type
_entity_poly.pdbx_seq_one_letter_code
_entity_poly.pdbx_strand_id
1 'polypeptide(L)'
;MKPVAKKLTNSLVLGKGEVKRGLSRLVAVPIPRMAQAQQVSLGRLHAGPLVIACVLGRAGISHAKREGDQATPVGEFHLLAGFFRADRILRRAWSLPMRPVRPNDGWCDDPQSAVYNRHVTLPCRTGHEELWRKDHLYDLVIVLDYNNRPRRKNRGSAIFLHCARPDFAPTEGCVALRSDDLRRLLPRLAKKAVLTIR
;
A
#
# COMPACT_ATOMS: atom_id res chain seq x y z
N MET A 1 -19.76 -28.35 66.76
CA MET A 1 -18.55 -27.77 66.11
C MET A 1 -18.73 -27.89 64.60
N LYS A 2 -18.90 -26.77 63.88
CA LYS A 2 -19.06 -26.73 62.42
C LYS A 2 -17.70 -26.33 61.78
N PRO A 3 -17.23 -26.97 60.71
CA PRO A 3 -16.00 -26.58 60.10
C PRO A 3 -16.17 -25.31 59.15
N VAL A 4 -15.25 -24.40 59.35
CA VAL A 4 -15.16 -23.16 58.61
C VAL A 4 -14.57 -23.45 57.19
N ALA A 5 -15.35 -23.18 56.16
CA ALA A 5 -14.89 -23.27 54.77
C ALA A 5 -13.98 -22.07 54.43
N LYS A 6 -12.71 -22.34 54.13
CA LYS A 6 -11.77 -21.37 53.57
C LYS A 6 -12.15 -21.07 52.11
N LYS A 7 -12.60 -19.83 51.84
CA LYS A 7 -12.71 -19.28 50.47
C LYS A 7 -11.32 -19.07 49.91
N LEU A 8 -10.94 -19.86 48.91
CA LEU A 8 -9.80 -19.57 48.02
C LEU A 8 -10.23 -18.53 46.99
N THR A 9 -9.79 -17.30 47.18
CA THR A 9 -9.88 -16.26 46.15
C THR A 9 -8.75 -16.47 45.16
N ASN A 10 -9.04 -17.14 44.03
CA ASN A 10 -8.17 -17.15 42.88
C ASN A 10 -8.27 -15.77 42.21
N SER A 11 -7.31 -14.87 42.52
CA SER A 11 -7.06 -13.68 41.76
C SER A 11 -6.36 -14.08 40.47
N LEU A 12 -7.09 -14.15 39.35
CA LEU A 12 -6.54 -14.24 38.02
C LEU A 12 -5.85 -12.89 37.71
N VAL A 13 -4.52 -12.88 37.87
CA VAL A 13 -3.68 -11.80 37.29
C VAL A 13 -3.76 -11.97 35.80
N LEU A 14 -4.59 -11.13 35.14
CA LEU A 14 -4.59 -10.96 33.70
C LEU A 14 -3.20 -10.45 33.31
N GLY A 15 -2.39 -11.34 32.73
CA GLY A 15 -1.12 -10.98 32.13
C GLY A 15 -1.33 -9.80 31.15
N LYS A 16 -0.47 -8.78 31.27
CA LYS A 16 -0.40 -7.65 30.35
C LYS A 16 -0.31 -8.22 28.93
N GLY A 17 -1.41 -8.07 28.16
CA GLY A 17 -1.49 -8.57 26.80
C GLY A 17 -0.30 -8.07 25.99
N GLU A 18 0.45 -8.98 25.40
CA GLU A 18 1.47 -8.65 24.40
C GLU A 18 0.79 -7.81 23.33
N VAL A 19 1.19 -6.55 23.22
CA VAL A 19 0.81 -5.69 22.12
C VAL A 19 1.38 -6.35 20.86
N LYS A 20 0.53 -7.04 20.09
CA LYS A 20 0.92 -7.65 18.82
C LYS A 20 1.53 -6.54 17.96
N ARG A 21 2.86 -6.50 17.87
CA ARG A 21 3.58 -5.56 17.03
C ARG A 21 3.12 -5.79 15.60
N GLY A 22 2.55 -4.77 14.97
CA GLY A 22 2.12 -4.83 13.58
C GLY A 22 3.30 -5.11 12.63
N LEU A 23 3.01 -5.54 11.42
CA LEU A 23 4.00 -5.77 10.37
C LEU A 23 4.69 -4.46 10.00
N SER A 24 5.98 -4.36 10.30
CA SER A 24 6.79 -3.16 10.05
C SER A 24 7.57 -3.22 8.74
N ARG A 25 7.76 -4.42 8.16
CA ARG A 25 8.47 -4.64 6.90
C ARG A 25 7.66 -5.46 5.92
N LEU A 26 7.60 -4.97 4.70
CA LEU A 26 7.09 -5.65 3.51
C LEU A 26 8.22 -5.70 2.48
N VAL A 27 8.32 -6.78 1.72
CA VAL A 27 9.33 -6.90 0.66
C VAL A 27 8.64 -7.39 -0.62
N ALA A 28 8.63 -6.56 -1.65
CA ALA A 28 8.15 -6.93 -2.98
C ALA A 28 9.35 -7.34 -3.86
N VAL A 29 9.26 -8.53 -4.43
CA VAL A 29 10.25 -9.08 -5.35
C VAL A 29 9.59 -9.53 -6.63
N PRO A 30 10.14 -9.24 -7.82
CA PRO A 30 9.64 -9.82 -9.06
C PRO A 30 9.84 -11.34 -9.05
N ILE A 31 8.94 -12.04 -9.71
CA ILE A 31 9.15 -13.47 -9.98
C ILE A 31 10.11 -13.58 -11.17
N PRO A 32 11.22 -14.31 -11.04
CA PRO A 32 12.17 -14.51 -12.16
C PRO A 32 11.44 -15.03 -13.40
N ARG A 33 11.82 -14.52 -14.57
CA ARG A 33 11.30 -14.97 -15.87
C ARG A 33 11.66 -16.45 -16.06
N MET A 34 10.69 -17.32 -16.09
CA MET A 34 10.88 -18.60 -16.79
C MET A 34 10.83 -18.32 -18.30
N ALA A 35 11.67 -19.00 -19.08
CA ALA A 35 11.93 -18.68 -20.49
C ALA A 35 10.70 -18.57 -21.43
N GLN A 36 9.51 -18.91 -20.96
CA GLN A 36 8.24 -18.86 -21.70
C GLN A 36 7.19 -17.90 -21.11
N ALA A 37 7.47 -17.19 -20.02
CA ALA A 37 6.48 -16.28 -19.40
C ALA A 37 6.67 -14.85 -19.89
N GLN A 38 5.64 -14.31 -20.55
CA GLN A 38 5.65 -12.94 -21.12
C GLN A 38 5.54 -11.82 -20.08
N GLN A 39 5.34 -12.09 -18.77
CA GLN A 39 5.04 -11.06 -17.78
C GLN A 39 6.18 -10.79 -16.80
N VAL A 40 6.94 -9.73 -17.05
CA VAL A 40 7.98 -9.17 -16.14
C VAL A 40 7.38 -8.52 -14.90
N SER A 41 6.06 -8.33 -14.85
CA SER A 41 5.33 -7.54 -13.86
C SER A 41 4.78 -8.34 -12.67
N LEU A 42 4.85 -9.67 -12.71
CA LEU A 42 4.42 -10.48 -11.58
C LEU A 42 5.48 -10.51 -10.49
N GLY A 43 5.03 -10.41 -9.23
CA GLY A 43 5.89 -10.42 -8.07
C GLY A 43 5.28 -11.14 -6.88
N ARG A 44 6.05 -11.22 -5.81
CA ARG A 44 5.64 -11.69 -4.50
C ARG A 44 5.90 -10.61 -3.47
N LEU A 45 4.90 -10.31 -2.66
CA LEU A 45 5.03 -9.46 -1.49
C LEU A 45 5.18 -10.34 -0.25
N HIS A 46 6.32 -10.25 0.41
CA HIS A 46 6.56 -10.90 1.70
C HIS A 46 6.15 -9.95 2.83
N ALA A 47 5.29 -10.41 3.73
CA ALA A 47 4.76 -9.64 4.85
C ALA A 47 4.80 -10.50 6.13
N GLY A 48 5.96 -10.56 6.81
CA GLY A 48 6.22 -11.55 7.85
C GLY A 48 6.11 -12.98 7.30
N PRO A 49 5.27 -13.85 7.88
CA PRO A 49 5.08 -15.22 7.39
C PRO A 49 4.21 -15.31 6.12
N LEU A 50 3.60 -14.21 5.69
CA LEU A 50 2.71 -14.17 4.54
C LEU A 50 3.49 -13.94 3.24
N VAL A 51 3.15 -14.69 2.19
CA VAL A 51 3.59 -14.45 0.83
C VAL A 51 2.37 -14.23 -0.03
N ILE A 52 2.26 -13.04 -0.61
CA ILE A 52 1.09 -12.55 -1.35
C ILE A 52 1.51 -12.29 -2.80
N ALA A 53 0.74 -12.75 -3.77
CA ALA A 53 0.97 -12.39 -5.16
C ALA A 53 0.76 -10.89 -5.36
N CYS A 54 1.67 -10.22 -6.08
CA CYS A 54 1.56 -8.81 -6.42
C CYS A 54 1.86 -8.57 -7.90
N VAL A 55 1.43 -7.41 -8.36
CA VAL A 55 1.73 -6.90 -9.69
C VAL A 55 2.60 -5.66 -9.55
N LEU A 56 3.59 -5.57 -10.41
CA LEU A 56 4.54 -4.47 -10.51
C LEU A 56 4.35 -3.71 -11.83
N GLY A 57 5.17 -2.72 -12.07
CA GLY A 57 5.20 -1.96 -13.30
C GLY A 57 5.39 -2.85 -14.54
N ARG A 58 4.78 -2.46 -15.67
CA ARG A 58 4.87 -3.16 -16.95
C ARG A 58 6.32 -3.40 -17.39
N ALA A 59 7.20 -2.43 -17.12
CA ALA A 59 8.62 -2.53 -17.41
C ALA A 59 9.45 -3.23 -16.30
N GLY A 60 8.79 -3.84 -15.30
CA GLY A 60 9.46 -4.47 -14.16
C GLY A 60 9.87 -3.47 -13.09
N ILE A 61 11.06 -3.64 -12.51
CA ILE A 61 11.62 -2.75 -11.49
C ILE A 61 12.81 -1.94 -12.04
N SER A 62 13.05 -0.73 -11.51
CA SER A 62 14.10 0.17 -12.00
C SER A 62 14.81 0.92 -10.87
N HIS A 63 16.14 0.97 -10.93
CA HIS A 63 16.97 1.85 -10.09
C HIS A 63 17.01 3.29 -10.60
N ALA A 64 16.68 3.51 -11.89
CA ALA A 64 16.72 4.80 -12.57
C ALA A 64 15.34 5.28 -13.00
N LYS A 65 14.35 5.14 -12.09
CA LYS A 65 12.94 5.50 -12.34
C LYS A 65 12.79 6.90 -12.97
N ARG A 66 11.95 6.99 -14.00
CA ARG A 66 11.53 8.23 -14.67
C ARG A 66 10.01 8.28 -14.77
N GLU A 67 9.48 9.50 -14.97
CA GLU A 67 8.05 9.65 -15.27
C GLU A 67 7.69 8.95 -16.57
N GLY A 68 6.57 8.20 -16.57
CA GLY A 68 6.07 7.49 -17.75
C GLY A 68 6.85 6.22 -18.16
N ASP A 69 7.90 5.80 -17.44
CA ASP A 69 8.71 4.61 -17.79
C ASP A 69 8.04 3.27 -17.47
N GLN A 70 6.88 3.30 -16.83
CA GLN A 70 6.09 2.14 -16.44
C GLN A 70 6.84 1.13 -15.54
N ALA A 71 7.95 1.52 -14.92
CA ALA A 71 8.72 0.67 -14.01
C ALA A 71 8.40 0.98 -12.55
N THR A 72 8.44 -0.03 -11.69
CA THR A 72 8.36 0.14 -10.23
C THR A 72 9.74 0.52 -9.69
N PRO A 73 9.88 1.59 -8.88
CA PRO A 73 11.18 2.01 -8.36
C PRO A 73 11.72 0.98 -7.37
N VAL A 74 13.02 0.67 -7.48
CA VAL A 74 13.77 -0.09 -6.47
C VAL A 74 14.10 0.82 -5.29
N GLY A 75 13.97 0.31 -4.06
CA GLY A 75 14.29 1.04 -2.85
C GLY A 75 13.46 0.63 -1.65
N GLU A 76 13.61 1.39 -0.56
CA GLU A 76 12.82 1.26 0.66
C GLU A 76 11.92 2.50 0.81
N PHE A 77 10.61 2.28 0.98
CA PHE A 77 9.62 3.34 0.99
C PHE A 77 8.70 3.20 2.19
N HIS A 78 8.53 4.28 2.95
CA HIS A 78 7.53 4.33 4.01
C HIS A 78 6.12 4.37 3.45
N LEU A 79 5.23 3.63 4.08
CA LEU A 79 3.80 3.74 3.85
C LEU A 79 3.30 4.95 4.65
N LEU A 80 2.93 6.04 3.96
CA LEU A 80 2.63 7.32 4.61
C LEU A 80 1.19 7.38 5.14
N ALA A 81 0.24 7.34 4.22
CA ALA A 81 -1.19 7.50 4.47
C ALA A 81 -1.94 6.87 3.29
N GLY A 82 -3.26 6.79 3.37
CA GLY A 82 -4.01 6.24 2.25
C GLY A 82 -5.44 6.77 2.16
N PHE A 83 -6.09 6.29 1.12
CA PHE A 83 -7.47 6.60 0.81
C PHE A 83 -8.26 5.31 0.63
N PHE A 84 -9.56 5.37 0.88
CA PHE A 84 -10.45 4.24 0.65
C PHE A 84 -11.82 4.69 0.16
N ARG A 85 -12.48 3.89 -0.65
CA ARG A 85 -13.86 4.07 -1.10
C ARG A 85 -14.80 3.67 0.02
N ALA A 86 -15.31 4.65 0.77
CA ALA A 86 -16.18 4.41 1.92
C ALA A 86 -17.52 3.79 1.56
N ASP A 87 -17.93 3.93 0.30
CA ASP A 87 -19.12 3.29 -0.29
C ASP A 87 -18.91 1.81 -0.65
N ARG A 88 -17.66 1.32 -0.68
CA ARG A 88 -17.29 -0.05 -1.07
C ARG A 88 -16.52 -0.80 0.00
N ILE A 89 -15.76 -0.08 0.83
CA ILE A 89 -14.86 -0.64 1.84
C ILE A 89 -15.32 -0.20 3.22
N LEU A 90 -15.70 -1.17 4.03
CA LEU A 90 -16.01 -0.92 5.43
C LEU A 90 -14.74 -0.49 6.18
N ARG A 91 -14.81 0.66 6.83
CA ARG A 91 -13.70 1.16 7.66
C ARG A 91 -13.44 0.18 8.81
N ARG A 92 -12.17 -0.16 9.00
CA ARG A 92 -11.66 -0.96 10.11
C ARG A 92 -10.64 -0.15 10.92
N ALA A 93 -10.19 -0.69 12.06
CA ALA A 93 -9.06 -0.12 12.77
C ALA A 93 -7.78 -0.35 11.97
N TRP A 94 -7.25 0.70 11.36
CA TRP A 94 -5.97 0.72 10.65
C TRP A 94 -4.95 1.56 11.41
N SER A 95 -3.71 1.09 11.48
CA SER A 95 -2.61 1.85 12.11
C SER A 95 -2.12 3.00 11.23
N LEU A 96 -2.27 2.85 9.90
CA LEU A 96 -1.96 3.91 8.94
C LEU A 96 -3.08 4.95 8.93
N PRO A 97 -2.75 6.25 8.76
CA PRO A 97 -3.74 7.30 8.54
C PRO A 97 -4.49 7.06 7.23
N MET A 98 -5.76 6.68 7.32
CA MET A 98 -6.62 6.42 6.16
C MET A 98 -7.83 7.34 6.19
N ARG A 99 -8.18 7.95 5.05
CA ARG A 99 -9.39 8.75 4.90
C ARG A 99 -10.25 8.29 3.72
N PRO A 100 -11.56 8.55 3.75
CA PRO A 100 -12.37 8.38 2.55
C PRO A 100 -11.83 9.18 1.38
N VAL A 101 -11.78 8.56 0.20
CA VAL A 101 -11.54 9.27 -1.05
C VAL A 101 -12.81 10.04 -1.45
N ARG A 102 -12.64 11.22 -2.01
CA ARG A 102 -13.73 12.09 -2.50
C ARG A 102 -13.74 12.14 -4.02
N PRO A 103 -14.88 12.44 -4.66
CA PRO A 103 -14.96 12.54 -6.13
C PRO A 103 -13.97 13.51 -6.76
N ASN A 104 -13.56 14.54 -6.02
CA ASN A 104 -12.63 15.57 -6.45
C ASN A 104 -11.19 15.37 -5.96
N ASP A 105 -10.85 14.18 -5.44
CA ASP A 105 -9.45 13.86 -5.09
C ASP A 105 -8.68 13.45 -6.35
N GLY A 106 -7.52 14.08 -6.58
CA GLY A 106 -6.57 13.76 -7.63
C GLY A 106 -5.13 13.70 -7.11
N TRP A 107 -4.23 13.21 -7.95
CA TRP A 107 -2.80 13.20 -7.69
C TRP A 107 -2.07 13.77 -8.90
N CYS A 108 -1.34 14.88 -8.74
CA CYS A 108 -0.64 15.53 -9.85
C CYS A 108 0.56 14.69 -10.29
N ASP A 109 0.56 14.33 -11.57
CA ASP A 109 1.62 13.59 -12.26
C ASP A 109 2.36 14.43 -13.33
N ASP A 110 1.99 15.71 -13.48
CA ASP A 110 2.62 16.65 -14.40
C ASP A 110 3.98 17.12 -13.87
N PRO A 111 5.11 16.72 -14.50
CA PRO A 111 6.45 17.11 -14.06
C PRO A 111 6.74 18.62 -14.12
N GLN A 112 5.97 19.39 -14.90
CA GLN A 112 6.13 20.84 -15.01
C GLN A 112 5.40 21.57 -13.88
N SER A 113 4.47 20.92 -13.20
CA SER A 113 3.69 21.51 -12.14
C SER A 113 4.50 21.76 -10.86
N ALA A 114 4.23 22.87 -10.17
CA ALA A 114 4.76 23.14 -8.83
C ALA A 114 4.22 22.15 -7.77
N VAL A 115 3.06 21.53 -8.05
CA VAL A 115 2.43 20.54 -7.20
C VAL A 115 2.67 19.10 -7.68
N TYR A 116 3.66 18.88 -8.55
CA TYR A 116 4.06 17.56 -9.00
C TYR A 116 4.22 16.58 -7.85
N ASN A 117 3.74 15.35 -8.03
CA ASN A 117 3.73 14.26 -7.04
C ASN A 117 3.08 14.66 -5.71
N ARG A 118 1.93 15.36 -5.79
CA ARG A 118 1.10 15.73 -4.63
C ARG A 118 -0.36 15.44 -4.89
N HIS A 119 -1.07 15.24 -3.79
CA HIS A 119 -2.53 15.30 -3.80
C HIS A 119 -3.00 16.69 -4.26
N VAL A 120 -4.01 16.70 -5.13
CA VAL A 120 -4.68 17.89 -5.65
C VAL A 120 -6.19 17.75 -5.54
N THR A 121 -6.90 18.87 -5.53
CA THR A 121 -8.35 18.89 -5.61
C THR A 121 -8.80 19.22 -7.03
N LEU A 122 -9.68 18.41 -7.58
CA LEU A 122 -10.23 18.58 -8.92
C LEU A 122 -11.45 19.53 -8.93
N PRO A 123 -11.69 20.29 -10.01
CA PRO A 123 -10.88 20.33 -11.22
C PRO A 123 -9.54 21.05 -11.02
N CYS A 124 -8.47 20.56 -11.65
CA CYS A 124 -7.19 21.26 -11.70
C CYS A 124 -6.66 21.31 -13.16
N ARG A 125 -5.78 22.27 -13.45
CA ARG A 125 -5.27 22.50 -14.82
C ARG A 125 -4.06 21.65 -15.18
N THR A 126 -3.49 20.93 -14.21
CA THR A 126 -2.30 20.10 -14.41
C THR A 126 -2.69 18.66 -14.72
N GLY A 127 -1.82 17.91 -15.39
CA GLY A 127 -1.95 16.45 -15.52
C GLY A 127 -2.11 15.81 -14.15
N HIS A 128 -3.01 14.84 -14.03
CA HIS A 128 -3.32 14.19 -12.76
C HIS A 128 -4.00 12.84 -12.94
N GLU A 129 -3.80 11.97 -11.96
CA GLU A 129 -4.63 10.78 -11.79
C GLU A 129 -5.86 11.09 -10.93
N GLU A 130 -7.03 10.63 -11.35
CA GLU A 130 -8.24 10.64 -10.53
C GLU A 130 -8.16 9.54 -9.48
N LEU A 131 -8.35 9.88 -8.19
CA LEU A 131 -8.37 8.87 -7.12
C LEU A 131 -9.77 8.24 -6.94
N TRP A 132 -10.84 8.93 -7.37
CA TRP A 132 -12.20 8.39 -7.37
C TRP A 132 -12.49 7.62 -8.66
N ARG A 133 -12.17 6.32 -8.67
CA ARG A 133 -12.24 5.48 -9.87
C ARG A 133 -13.44 4.55 -9.87
N LYS A 134 -13.92 4.20 -11.07
CA LYS A 134 -14.99 3.21 -11.27
C LYS A 134 -14.44 1.78 -11.33
N ASP A 135 -13.18 1.61 -11.72
CA ASP A 135 -12.51 0.33 -12.02
C ASP A 135 -11.95 -0.43 -10.80
N HIS A 136 -12.27 0.01 -9.59
CA HIS A 136 -11.88 -0.61 -8.31
C HIS A 136 -10.38 -0.54 -7.96
N LEU A 137 -9.50 0.00 -8.83
CA LEU A 137 -8.05 0.03 -8.57
C LEU A 137 -7.71 0.81 -7.31
N TYR A 138 -8.43 1.90 -7.03
CA TYR A 138 -8.20 2.75 -5.86
C TYR A 138 -9.31 2.64 -4.81
N ASP A 139 -9.99 1.48 -4.75
CA ASP A 139 -10.88 1.18 -3.62
C ASP A 139 -10.12 1.19 -2.28
N LEU A 140 -8.84 0.77 -2.33
CA LEU A 140 -7.81 1.00 -1.31
C LEU A 140 -6.54 1.45 -2.00
N VAL A 141 -5.97 2.58 -1.57
CA VAL A 141 -4.69 3.10 -2.07
C VAL A 141 -3.87 3.67 -0.92
N ILE A 142 -2.59 3.27 -0.86
CA ILE A 142 -1.64 3.69 0.16
C ILE A 142 -0.48 4.37 -0.54
N VAL A 143 -0.19 5.60 -0.14
CA VAL A 143 0.86 6.44 -0.71
C VAL A 143 2.21 6.00 -0.14
N LEU A 144 3.18 5.75 -1.02
CA LEU A 144 4.58 5.54 -0.66
C LEU A 144 5.31 6.90 -0.62
N ASP A 145 6.37 7.01 0.19
CA ASP A 145 7.17 8.24 0.26
C ASP A 145 8.15 8.42 -0.90
N TYR A 146 7.98 7.61 -1.97
CA TYR A 146 8.78 7.72 -3.18
C TYR A 146 8.71 9.14 -3.77
N ASN A 147 9.89 9.71 -4.10
CA ASN A 147 10.04 11.04 -4.69
C ASN A 147 9.22 12.12 -3.95
N ASN A 148 9.15 12.04 -2.63
CA ASN A 148 8.31 12.95 -1.83
C ASN A 148 9.14 14.09 -1.19
N ARG A 149 10.29 13.77 -0.55
CA ARG A 149 11.16 14.75 0.12
C ARG A 149 12.64 14.37 -0.04
N PRO A 150 13.41 15.05 -0.89
CA PRO A 150 12.99 16.10 -1.83
C PRO A 150 12.27 15.54 -3.05
N ARG A 151 11.33 16.32 -3.62
CA ARG A 151 10.74 16.01 -4.92
C ARG A 151 11.63 16.46 -6.04
N ARG A 152 11.79 15.59 -7.03
CA ARG A 152 12.56 15.87 -8.24
C ARG A 152 11.67 15.66 -9.46
N LYS A 153 11.61 16.66 -10.34
CA LYS A 153 10.85 16.60 -11.59
C LYS A 153 11.31 15.41 -12.44
N ASN A 154 10.41 14.80 -13.17
CA ASN A 154 10.67 13.64 -14.06
C ASN A 154 11.25 12.39 -13.39
N ARG A 155 11.20 12.28 -12.07
CA ARG A 155 11.69 11.09 -11.33
C ARG A 155 10.59 10.11 -10.95
N GLY A 156 9.39 10.28 -11.50
CA GLY A 156 8.22 9.47 -11.22
C GLY A 156 7.36 10.04 -10.11
N SER A 157 6.06 9.86 -10.24
CA SER A 157 5.01 10.29 -9.34
C SER A 157 4.04 9.15 -9.05
N ALA A 158 3.09 9.37 -8.15
CA ALA A 158 1.96 8.49 -7.91
C ALA A 158 2.35 7.00 -7.69
N ILE A 159 3.43 6.75 -6.93
CA ILE A 159 3.82 5.38 -6.59
C ILE A 159 3.05 4.95 -5.35
N PHE A 160 2.13 4.03 -5.56
CA PHE A 160 1.17 3.56 -4.57
C PHE A 160 1.25 2.05 -4.34
N LEU A 161 0.73 1.61 -3.20
CA LEU A 161 0.28 0.24 -2.97
C LEU A 161 -1.25 0.24 -3.05
N HIS A 162 -1.84 -0.46 -4.06
CA HIS A 162 -3.28 -0.38 -4.35
C HIS A 162 -3.88 -1.73 -4.76
N CYS A 163 -5.18 -1.76 -5.13
CA CYS A 163 -5.85 -2.97 -5.59
C CYS A 163 -5.45 -3.32 -7.03
N ALA A 164 -5.14 -4.58 -7.29
CA ALA A 164 -4.86 -5.08 -8.63
C ALA A 164 -6.14 -5.23 -9.45
N ARG A 165 -6.00 -5.22 -10.78
CA ARG A 165 -7.05 -5.67 -11.70
C ARG A 165 -7.34 -7.16 -11.51
N PRO A 166 -8.55 -7.64 -11.81
CA PRO A 166 -8.89 -9.06 -11.68
C PRO A 166 -7.96 -9.99 -12.48
N ASP A 167 -7.54 -9.54 -13.67
CA ASP A 167 -6.64 -10.24 -14.59
C ASP A 167 -5.15 -10.09 -14.26
N PHE A 168 -4.80 -9.39 -13.17
CA PHE A 168 -3.43 -9.08 -12.81
C PHE A 168 -2.64 -8.35 -13.91
N ALA A 169 -3.31 -7.52 -14.71
CA ALA A 169 -2.63 -6.68 -15.68
C ALA A 169 -1.57 -5.78 -15.02
N PRO A 170 -0.44 -5.53 -15.69
CA PRO A 170 0.65 -4.69 -15.18
C PRO A 170 0.22 -3.31 -14.74
N THR A 171 0.92 -2.74 -13.74
CA THR A 171 0.76 -1.34 -13.34
C THR A 171 1.66 -0.43 -14.17
N GLU A 172 1.51 0.88 -13.98
CA GLU A 172 2.41 1.89 -14.57
C GLU A 172 3.56 2.28 -13.64
N GLY A 173 3.81 1.46 -12.60
CA GLY A 173 4.91 1.65 -11.65
C GLY A 173 4.54 1.41 -10.21
N CYS A 174 3.26 1.28 -9.89
CA CYS A 174 2.76 0.95 -8.56
C CYS A 174 3.00 -0.52 -8.21
N VAL A 175 2.78 -0.85 -6.94
CA VAL A 175 2.63 -2.23 -6.44
C VAL A 175 1.16 -2.50 -6.21
N ALA A 176 0.59 -3.56 -6.83
CA ALA A 176 -0.81 -3.87 -6.66
C ALA A 176 -1.04 -5.29 -6.14
N LEU A 177 -2.01 -5.45 -5.25
CA LEU A 177 -2.44 -6.72 -4.65
C LEU A 177 -3.90 -6.99 -4.97
N ARG A 178 -4.34 -8.24 -4.91
CA ARG A 178 -5.79 -8.52 -4.89
C ARG A 178 -6.46 -7.70 -3.79
N SER A 179 -7.64 -7.17 -4.06
CA SER A 179 -8.39 -6.35 -3.10
C SER A 179 -8.53 -7.04 -1.74
N ASP A 180 -8.88 -8.34 -1.74
CA ASP A 180 -9.03 -9.10 -0.50
C ASP A 180 -7.72 -9.27 0.27
N ASP A 181 -6.60 -9.46 -0.42
CA ASP A 181 -5.29 -9.56 0.21
C ASP A 181 -4.88 -8.22 0.84
N LEU A 182 -5.08 -7.10 0.13
CA LEU A 182 -4.81 -5.77 0.65
C LEU A 182 -5.70 -5.44 1.86
N ARG A 183 -6.99 -5.80 1.81
CA ARG A 183 -7.95 -5.64 2.92
C ARG A 183 -7.55 -6.45 4.15
N ARG A 184 -6.97 -7.64 3.97
CA ARG A 184 -6.46 -8.48 5.08
C ARG A 184 -5.12 -8.00 5.61
N LEU A 185 -4.27 -7.46 4.75
CA LEU A 185 -2.94 -6.95 5.10
C LEU A 185 -3.01 -5.64 5.89
N LEU A 186 -3.81 -4.68 5.43
CA LEU A 186 -3.84 -3.31 5.93
C LEU A 186 -4.04 -3.18 7.46
N PRO A 187 -4.96 -3.93 8.12
CA PRO A 187 -5.11 -3.89 9.59
C PRO A 187 -3.91 -4.46 10.36
N ARG A 188 -3.04 -5.20 9.69
CA ARG A 188 -1.85 -5.83 10.29
C ARG A 188 -0.60 -4.96 10.18
N LEU A 189 -0.65 -3.88 9.41
CA LEU A 189 0.50 -2.99 9.21
C LEU A 189 0.78 -2.17 10.46
N ALA A 190 2.06 -1.98 10.76
CA ALA A 190 2.50 -1.01 11.76
C ALA A 190 2.38 0.42 11.21
N LYS A 191 2.25 1.41 12.11
CA LYS A 191 2.14 2.84 11.76
C LYS A 191 3.31 3.35 10.88
N LYS A 192 4.49 2.76 11.05
CA LYS A 192 5.73 3.12 10.31
C LYS A 192 6.19 1.94 9.44
N ALA A 193 5.26 1.26 8.79
CA ALA A 193 5.62 0.16 7.91
C ALA A 193 6.41 0.65 6.69
N VAL A 194 7.36 -0.16 6.25
CA VAL A 194 8.24 0.07 5.10
C VAL A 194 8.00 -1.01 4.06
N LEU A 195 7.90 -0.62 2.80
CA LEU A 195 7.89 -1.51 1.65
C LEU A 195 9.26 -1.42 0.96
N THR A 196 9.99 -2.51 0.95
CA THR A 196 11.23 -2.68 0.18
C THR A 196 10.89 -3.30 -1.17
N ILE A 197 11.36 -2.72 -2.26
CA ILE A 197 11.23 -3.23 -3.64
C ILE A 197 12.64 -3.55 -4.14
N ARG A 198 12.90 -4.81 -4.50
CA ARG A 198 14.24 -5.30 -4.89
C ARG A 198 14.18 -6.47 -5.84
#